data_83ea3ba91d5b02fb90baa39cd0f3a65d
#
_entry.id   83ea3ba91d5b02fb90baa39cd0f3a65d
#
_cell.length_a   1.000
_cell.length_b   1.000
_cell.length_c   1.000
_cell.angle_alpha   90.00
_cell.angle_beta   90.00
_cell.angle_gamma   90.00
#
_symmetry.space_group_name_H-M   'P 1'
#
loop_
_entity.id
_entity.type
_entity.pdbx_description
1 polymer ?
#
loop_
_entity_poly.entity_id
_entity_poly.type
_entity_poly.pdbx_seq_one_letter_code
_entity_poly.pdbx_strand_id
1 'polypeptide(L)'
;LTINSVVPKDQIIQKSLAFDQYMNRKDGANLLTCYMSLDQNMEDSIIISDAAATKFTAPLIKKVQVMINENNIPLNIYGRNEDEYKCIPDIGEDIKDSTLIALRKEKKEEMVYTESTDMLRKVLMSDERRTLNGTLIDLDIYCNNIENLNAYHNQQFKMYYNEQQRRAQEIVSIVTAFEADGFDIDYQLKKEFALSKRILNHDQFEDKKSFSNIILIMTVLERLPMKPGETYKLSQYNE
;
A
#
# COMPACT_ATOMS: atom_id res chain seq x y z
N LEU A 1 15.17 10.07 -8.55
CA LEU A 1 16.26 9.29 -9.14
C LEU A 1 15.66 8.34 -10.19
N THR A 2 16.24 8.33 -11.38
CA THR A 2 15.87 7.37 -12.44
C THR A 2 16.82 6.20 -12.43
N ILE A 3 16.38 5.05 -12.96
CA ILE A 3 17.24 3.87 -13.13
C ILE A 3 18.47 4.27 -13.97
N ASN A 4 19.67 3.85 -13.55
CA ASN A 4 20.96 4.20 -14.14
C ASN A 4 21.41 5.68 -14.00
N SER A 5 20.75 6.49 -13.15
CA SER A 5 21.28 7.81 -12.84
C SER A 5 22.53 7.72 -11.98
N VAL A 6 23.56 8.46 -12.36
CA VAL A 6 24.79 8.58 -11.55
C VAL A 6 24.50 9.51 -10.36
N VAL A 7 24.67 9.01 -9.15
CA VAL A 7 24.47 9.78 -7.92
C VAL A 7 25.82 10.34 -7.49
N PRO A 8 25.99 11.68 -7.38
CA PRO A 8 27.19 12.29 -6.85
C PRO A 8 27.49 11.82 -5.43
N LYS A 9 28.78 11.82 -5.06
CA LYS A 9 29.19 11.58 -3.68
C LYS A 9 28.52 12.60 -2.76
N ASP A 10 28.06 12.11 -1.61
CA ASP A 10 27.40 12.91 -0.55
C ASP A 10 26.00 13.46 -0.94
N GLN A 11 25.43 13.02 -2.05
CA GLN A 11 24.04 13.36 -2.37
C GLN A 11 23.07 12.60 -1.47
N ILE A 12 22.13 13.30 -0.86
CA ILE A 12 21.04 12.68 -0.08
C ILE A 12 20.10 11.96 -1.05
N ILE A 13 20.03 10.64 -0.97
CA ILE A 13 19.15 9.79 -1.79
C ILE A 13 17.76 9.73 -1.19
N GLN A 14 17.68 9.60 0.12
CA GLN A 14 16.44 9.51 0.86
C GLN A 14 16.56 10.24 2.19
N LYS A 15 15.50 10.91 2.59
CA LYS A 15 15.44 11.63 3.86
C LYS A 15 14.15 11.25 4.60
N SER A 16 14.28 10.95 5.89
CA SER A 16 13.11 10.76 6.75
C SER A 16 12.34 12.08 6.94
N LEU A 17 11.03 12.00 7.13
CA LEU A 17 10.17 13.15 7.47
C LEU A 17 10.56 13.80 8.82
N ALA A 18 11.31 13.08 9.67
CA ALA A 18 11.83 13.60 10.94
C ALA A 18 12.98 14.60 10.79
N PHE A 19 13.48 14.86 9.58
CA PHE A 19 14.57 15.81 9.33
C PHE A 19 14.09 16.97 8.46
N ASP A 20 14.58 18.17 8.77
CA ASP A 20 14.36 19.37 7.96
C ASP A 20 15.23 19.39 6.68
N GLN A 21 15.13 20.45 5.88
CA GLN A 21 15.93 20.60 4.66
C GLN A 21 17.45 20.69 4.94
N TYR A 22 17.84 21.01 6.14
CA TYR A 22 19.25 21.16 6.60
C TYR A 22 19.74 19.91 7.32
N MET A 23 19.00 18.81 7.32
CA MET A 23 19.29 17.57 8.04
C MET A 23 19.29 17.71 9.58
N ASN A 24 18.66 18.73 10.12
CA ASN A 24 18.39 18.81 11.54
C ASN A 24 17.16 17.99 11.89
N ARG A 25 17.22 17.30 13.03
CA ARG A 25 16.08 16.53 13.52
C ARG A 25 14.93 17.45 13.89
N LYS A 26 13.76 17.18 13.36
CA LYS A 26 12.54 17.95 13.56
C LYS A 26 11.55 17.11 14.36
N ASP A 27 11.60 17.22 15.66
CA ASP A 27 10.67 16.56 16.58
C ASP A 27 9.57 17.56 16.97
N GLY A 28 8.36 17.38 16.45
CA GLY A 28 7.23 18.23 16.76
C GLY A 28 7.13 19.53 15.95
N ALA A 29 6.34 20.46 16.43
CA ALA A 29 6.09 21.75 15.81
C ALA A 29 6.10 22.89 16.85
N ASN A 30 6.67 24.04 16.48
CA ASN A 30 6.58 25.24 17.30
C ASN A 30 5.19 25.86 17.15
N LEU A 31 4.50 26.01 18.27
CA LEU A 31 3.14 26.54 18.34
C LEU A 31 3.09 27.71 19.34
N LEU A 32 2.24 28.69 19.05
CA LEU A 32 1.84 29.68 20.03
C LEU A 32 0.89 29.00 21.01
N THR A 33 1.28 28.92 22.28
CA THR A 33 0.47 28.27 23.33
C THR A 33 0.01 29.28 24.38
N CYS A 34 -1.20 29.09 24.88
CA CYS A 34 -1.78 29.87 25.96
C CYS A 34 -2.20 28.93 27.09
N TYR A 35 -1.83 29.27 28.32
CA TYR A 35 -2.29 28.59 29.52
C TYR A 35 -3.45 29.38 30.10
N MET A 36 -4.66 28.88 29.95
CA MET A 36 -5.87 29.53 30.45
C MET A 36 -6.93 28.49 30.76
N SER A 37 -7.84 28.82 31.70
CA SER A 37 -9.03 28.04 31.91
C SER A 37 -10.08 28.44 30.87
N LEU A 38 -10.68 27.45 30.22
CA LEU A 38 -11.81 27.62 29.31
C LEU A 38 -12.95 26.74 29.82
N ASP A 39 -14.21 27.19 29.67
CA ASP A 39 -15.39 26.45 30.13
C ASP A 39 -15.52 25.06 29.48
N GLN A 40 -14.86 24.87 28.36
CA GLN A 40 -14.82 23.62 27.59
C GLN A 40 -13.68 22.69 27.98
N ASN A 41 -12.75 23.16 28.81
CA ASN A 41 -11.56 22.43 29.22
C ASN A 41 -11.79 21.81 30.60
N MET A 42 -11.98 20.50 30.64
CA MET A 42 -11.82 19.77 31.89
C MET A 42 -10.34 19.60 32.21
N GLU A 43 -10.00 19.33 33.47
CA GLU A 43 -8.63 19.06 33.94
C GLU A 43 -7.88 18.12 32.98
N ASP A 44 -6.62 18.42 32.74
CA ASP A 44 -5.69 17.63 31.91
C ASP A 44 -6.00 17.53 30.40
N SER A 45 -6.75 18.49 29.85
CA SER A 45 -7.05 18.49 28.41
C SER A 45 -6.37 19.64 27.68
N ILE A 46 -6.11 19.43 26.39
CA ILE A 46 -5.54 20.42 25.48
C ILE A 46 -6.51 20.67 24.34
N ILE A 47 -6.77 21.96 24.07
CA ILE A 47 -7.51 22.38 22.87
C ILE A 47 -6.50 22.78 21.80
N ILE A 48 -6.65 22.23 20.61
CA ILE A 48 -5.82 22.55 19.45
C ILE A 48 -6.64 23.22 18.35
N SER A 49 -6.04 24.18 17.65
CA SER A 49 -6.65 24.82 16.49
C SER A 49 -6.50 23.96 15.23
N ASP A 50 -7.32 24.23 14.20
CA ASP A 50 -7.23 23.56 12.88
C ASP A 50 -5.83 23.65 12.29
N ALA A 51 -5.19 24.81 12.39
CA ALA A 51 -3.82 25.02 11.91
C ALA A 51 -2.79 24.20 12.69
N ALA A 52 -2.99 23.98 14.00
CA ALA A 52 -2.13 23.10 14.79
C ALA A 52 -2.39 21.63 14.45
N ALA A 53 -3.64 21.23 14.28
CA ALA A 53 -4.02 19.86 13.91
C ALA A 53 -3.35 19.40 12.61
N THR A 54 -3.25 20.27 11.61
CA THR A 54 -2.55 19.98 10.34
C THR A 54 -1.05 19.81 10.50
N LYS A 55 -0.42 20.41 11.52
CA LYS A 55 1.01 20.23 11.82
C LYS A 55 1.29 18.93 12.58
N PHE A 56 0.30 18.40 13.30
CA PHE A 56 0.37 17.14 14.03
C PHE A 56 -0.28 16.02 13.22
N THR A 57 0.45 15.45 12.28
CA THR A 57 0.01 14.29 11.50
C THR A 57 0.82 13.07 11.87
N ALA A 58 0.16 11.99 12.20
CA ALA A 58 0.80 10.69 12.42
C ALA A 58 0.77 9.88 11.12
N PRO A 59 1.92 9.39 10.61
CA PRO A 59 1.94 8.44 9.50
C PRO A 59 1.52 7.07 10.02
N LEU A 60 0.49 6.49 9.42
CA LEU A 60 0.01 5.14 9.68
C LEU A 60 0.23 4.28 8.44
N ILE A 61 1.00 3.19 8.60
CA ILE A 61 1.21 2.23 7.53
C ILE A 61 0.23 1.09 7.71
N LYS A 62 -0.63 0.88 6.71
CA LYS A 62 -1.60 -0.22 6.67
C LYS A 62 -1.24 -1.20 5.56
N LYS A 63 -1.22 -2.49 5.88
CA LYS A 63 -1.11 -3.57 4.89
C LYS A 63 -2.48 -4.17 4.65
N VAL A 64 -2.90 -4.19 3.40
CA VAL A 64 -4.19 -4.74 2.98
C VAL A 64 -3.93 -5.90 2.03
N GLN A 65 -4.43 -7.07 2.38
CA GLN A 65 -4.39 -8.24 1.52
C GLN A 65 -5.72 -8.38 0.79
N VAL A 66 -5.66 -8.53 -0.53
CA VAL A 66 -6.82 -8.76 -1.38
C VAL A 66 -6.57 -10.00 -2.23
N MET A 67 -7.52 -10.93 -2.21
CA MET A 67 -7.48 -12.12 -3.05
C MET A 67 -8.44 -11.95 -4.23
N ILE A 68 -7.93 -12.16 -5.45
CA ILE A 68 -8.71 -12.13 -6.68
C ILE A 68 -8.79 -13.55 -7.19
N ASN A 69 -10.01 -14.10 -7.18
CA ASN A 69 -10.31 -15.44 -7.64
C ASN A 69 -10.76 -15.39 -9.12
N GLU A 70 -10.88 -16.55 -9.77
CA GLU A 70 -11.39 -16.65 -11.15
C GLU A 70 -12.77 -16.03 -11.34
N ASN A 71 -13.59 -15.97 -10.27
CA ASN A 71 -14.95 -15.43 -10.31
C ASN A 71 -15.02 -13.92 -9.95
N ASN A 72 -13.88 -13.27 -9.70
CA ASN A 72 -13.83 -11.87 -9.30
C ASN A 72 -13.09 -11.05 -10.37
N ILE A 73 -13.78 -10.08 -10.95
CA ILE A 73 -13.19 -9.18 -11.94
C ILE A 73 -12.86 -7.85 -11.24
N PRO A 74 -11.59 -7.43 -11.20
CA PRO A 74 -11.23 -6.11 -10.68
C PRO A 74 -11.74 -5.02 -11.62
N LEU A 75 -12.37 -3.97 -11.05
CA LEU A 75 -12.99 -2.90 -11.83
C LEU A 75 -11.99 -1.80 -12.17
N ASN A 76 -12.18 -1.17 -13.33
CA ASN A 76 -11.40 -0.02 -13.77
C ASN A 76 -11.80 1.25 -12.99
N ILE A 77 -11.09 1.58 -11.91
CA ILE A 77 -11.38 2.76 -11.07
C ILE A 77 -10.43 3.91 -11.37
N TYR A 78 -9.19 3.60 -11.70
CA TYR A 78 -8.10 4.57 -11.86
C TYR A 78 -7.79 4.87 -13.32
N GLY A 79 -8.19 4.01 -14.26
CA GLY A 79 -8.02 4.23 -15.70
C GLY A 79 -8.93 5.34 -16.23
N ARG A 80 -8.44 6.10 -17.22
CA ARG A 80 -9.17 7.21 -17.82
C ARG A 80 -10.15 6.78 -18.91
N ASN A 81 -9.81 5.72 -19.65
CA ASN A 81 -10.57 5.22 -20.81
C ASN A 81 -10.58 3.68 -20.78
N GLU A 82 -11.36 3.10 -21.69
CA GLU A 82 -11.39 1.65 -21.89
C GLU A 82 -10.03 1.06 -22.32
N ASP A 83 -9.21 1.86 -22.99
CA ASP A 83 -7.87 1.45 -23.43
C ASP A 83 -6.82 1.40 -22.30
N GLU A 84 -7.08 2.11 -21.20
CA GLU A 84 -6.20 2.15 -20.01
C GLU A 84 -6.92 1.51 -18.82
N TYR A 85 -6.87 0.19 -18.71
CA TYR A 85 -7.50 -0.52 -17.61
C TYR A 85 -6.62 -0.50 -16.36
N LYS A 86 -7.06 0.23 -15.33
CA LYS A 86 -6.33 0.45 -14.09
C LYS A 86 -7.21 0.20 -12.88
N CYS A 87 -6.93 -0.88 -12.16
CA CYS A 87 -7.78 -1.38 -11.05
C CYS A 87 -7.37 -0.81 -9.70
N ILE A 88 -6.09 -0.47 -9.56
CA ILE A 88 -5.47 0.05 -8.33
C ILE A 88 -4.67 1.31 -8.66
N PRO A 89 -4.41 2.19 -7.66
CA PRO A 89 -3.53 3.32 -7.87
C PRO A 89 -2.10 2.86 -8.17
N ASP A 90 -1.32 3.68 -8.85
CA ASP A 90 0.11 3.43 -9.00
C ASP A 90 0.85 3.70 -7.68
N ILE A 91 2.06 3.15 -7.55
CA ILE A 91 2.91 3.41 -6.40
C ILE A 91 3.25 4.91 -6.35
N GLY A 92 2.90 5.56 -5.23
CA GLY A 92 3.01 7.01 -5.04
C GLY A 92 1.75 7.80 -5.39
N GLU A 93 0.70 7.18 -5.91
CA GLU A 93 -0.59 7.81 -6.21
C GLU A 93 -1.53 7.74 -5.00
N ASP A 94 -2.31 8.80 -4.80
CA ASP A 94 -3.32 8.85 -3.74
C ASP A 94 -4.57 8.05 -4.13
N ILE A 95 -5.19 7.43 -3.13
CA ILE A 95 -6.40 6.63 -3.30
C ILE A 95 -7.58 7.56 -3.60
N LYS A 96 -8.25 7.33 -4.75
CA LYS A 96 -9.42 8.09 -5.19
C LYS A 96 -10.69 7.60 -4.48
N ASP A 97 -11.53 8.55 -4.08
CA ASP A 97 -12.84 8.28 -3.48
C ASP A 97 -12.81 7.23 -2.37
N SER A 98 -11.73 7.22 -1.61
CA SER A 98 -11.50 6.23 -0.54
C SER A 98 -11.60 4.76 -1.01
N THR A 99 -11.47 4.47 -2.30
CA THR A 99 -11.60 3.12 -2.85
C THR A 99 -10.25 2.62 -3.35
N LEU A 100 -9.60 1.73 -2.62
CA LEU A 100 -8.32 1.14 -2.99
C LEU A 100 -8.46 0.18 -4.18
N ILE A 101 -9.46 -0.70 -4.14
CA ILE A 101 -9.81 -1.63 -5.20
C ILE A 101 -11.29 -2.01 -5.10
N ALA A 102 -11.94 -2.24 -6.23
CA ALA A 102 -13.27 -2.82 -6.28
C ALA A 102 -13.29 -4.08 -7.15
N LEU A 103 -13.96 -5.10 -6.68
CA LEU A 103 -14.08 -6.40 -7.32
C LEU A 103 -15.56 -6.68 -7.62
N ARG A 104 -15.86 -7.06 -8.86
CA ARG A 104 -17.17 -7.56 -9.25
C ARG A 104 -17.15 -9.08 -9.28
N LYS A 105 -18.09 -9.71 -8.58
CA LYS A 105 -18.24 -11.18 -8.63
C LYS A 105 -18.94 -11.57 -9.93
N GLU A 106 -18.29 -12.40 -10.71
CA GLU A 106 -18.90 -13.04 -11.87
C GLU A 106 -19.82 -14.15 -11.39
N LYS A 107 -21.07 -14.11 -11.81
CA LYS A 107 -22.04 -15.17 -11.49
C LYS A 107 -21.95 -16.28 -12.51
N LYS A 108 -21.98 -17.53 -12.04
CA LYS A 108 -22.21 -18.67 -12.92
C LYS A 108 -23.66 -18.60 -13.46
N GLU A 109 -23.84 -18.82 -14.75
CA GLU A 109 -25.14 -18.73 -15.46
C GLU A 109 -26.25 -19.54 -14.78
N GLU A 110 -25.95 -20.64 -14.11
CA GLU A 110 -26.91 -21.50 -13.40
C GLU A 110 -27.64 -20.77 -12.24
N MET A 111 -27.07 -19.75 -11.66
CA MET A 111 -27.70 -18.94 -10.59
C MET A 111 -28.70 -17.92 -11.14
N VAL A 112 -28.56 -17.51 -12.39
CA VAL A 112 -29.39 -16.46 -13.01
C VAL A 112 -30.83 -16.91 -13.22
N TYR A 113 -31.06 -18.20 -13.43
CA TYR A 113 -32.38 -18.75 -13.73
C TYR A 113 -33.24 -19.08 -12.50
N THR A 114 -32.63 -19.11 -11.31
CA THR A 114 -33.31 -19.56 -10.07
C THR A 114 -33.65 -18.42 -9.11
N GLU A 115 -33.16 -17.21 -9.34
CA GLU A 115 -33.32 -16.12 -8.40
C GLU A 115 -34.33 -15.05 -8.85
N SER A 116 -35.05 -14.48 -7.87
CA SER A 116 -36.00 -13.38 -8.13
C SER A 116 -35.29 -12.14 -8.66
N THR A 117 -36.01 -11.33 -9.46
CA THR A 117 -35.50 -10.10 -10.08
C THR A 117 -34.86 -9.12 -9.05
N ASP A 118 -35.35 -9.08 -7.81
CA ASP A 118 -34.80 -8.23 -6.74
C ASP A 118 -33.48 -8.75 -6.17
N MET A 119 -33.33 -10.07 -6.11
CA MET A 119 -32.06 -10.71 -5.72
C MET A 119 -31.01 -10.53 -6.83
N LEU A 120 -31.39 -10.70 -8.11
CA LEU A 120 -30.53 -10.42 -9.25
C LEU A 120 -30.02 -8.97 -9.25
N ARG A 121 -30.89 -8.01 -8.93
CA ARG A 121 -30.51 -6.59 -8.85
C ARG A 121 -29.49 -6.31 -7.72
N LYS A 122 -29.70 -6.90 -6.55
CA LYS A 122 -28.76 -6.78 -5.41
C LYS A 122 -27.42 -7.43 -5.70
N VAL A 123 -27.41 -8.53 -6.42
CA VAL A 123 -26.17 -9.27 -6.71
C VAL A 123 -25.43 -8.71 -7.92
N LEU A 124 -26.12 -8.17 -8.91
CA LEU A 124 -25.50 -7.44 -10.04
C LEU A 124 -24.91 -6.08 -9.60
N MET A 125 -25.41 -5.51 -8.49
CA MET A 125 -24.93 -4.23 -7.95
C MET A 125 -23.97 -4.36 -6.77
N SER A 126 -23.69 -5.55 -6.24
CA SER A 126 -22.80 -5.73 -5.09
C SER A 126 -21.35 -5.90 -5.54
N ASP A 127 -20.70 -4.80 -5.89
CA ASP A 127 -19.25 -4.76 -6.01
C ASP A 127 -18.63 -4.78 -4.60
N GLU A 128 -17.70 -5.69 -4.39
CA GLU A 128 -16.91 -5.68 -3.15
C GLU A 128 -15.86 -4.57 -3.25
N ARG A 129 -15.95 -3.55 -2.40
CA ARG A 129 -15.00 -2.45 -2.37
C ARG A 129 -14.14 -2.51 -1.10
N ARG A 130 -12.84 -2.39 -1.28
CA ARG A 130 -11.90 -2.17 -0.17
C ARG A 130 -11.66 -0.68 -0.04
N THR A 131 -12.18 -0.12 1.06
CA THR A 131 -12.10 1.32 1.32
C THR A 131 -10.92 1.63 2.24
N LEU A 132 -10.09 2.59 1.81
CA LEU A 132 -8.95 3.09 2.57
C LEU A 132 -8.56 4.47 2.03
N ASN A 133 -8.07 5.34 2.91
CA ASN A 133 -7.52 6.63 2.52
C ASN A 133 -5.99 6.58 2.62
N GLY A 134 -5.31 7.34 1.78
CA GLY A 134 -3.86 7.47 1.80
C GLY A 134 -3.21 7.30 0.44
N THR A 135 -1.91 7.08 0.44
CA THR A 135 -1.07 6.91 -0.75
C THR A 135 -0.57 5.46 -0.81
N LEU A 136 -0.68 4.82 -1.95
CA LEU A 136 -0.09 3.49 -2.14
C LEU A 136 1.43 3.62 -2.19
N ILE A 137 2.15 2.96 -1.28
CA ILE A 137 3.62 3.05 -1.20
C ILE A 137 4.33 1.78 -1.65
N ASP A 138 3.66 0.63 -1.61
CA ASP A 138 4.25 -0.65 -2.01
C ASP A 138 3.17 -1.65 -2.42
N LEU A 139 3.53 -2.54 -3.34
CA LEU A 139 2.63 -3.55 -3.89
C LEU A 139 3.40 -4.85 -4.14
N ASP A 140 3.03 -5.90 -3.43
CA ASP A 140 3.49 -7.25 -3.68
C ASP A 140 2.38 -8.07 -4.36
N ILE A 141 2.74 -8.78 -5.43
CA ILE A 141 1.81 -9.63 -6.19
C ILE A 141 2.29 -11.07 -6.17
N TYR A 142 1.41 -11.96 -5.77
CA TYR A 142 1.65 -13.39 -5.75
C TYR A 142 0.64 -14.10 -6.64
N CYS A 143 1.14 -14.85 -7.59
CA CYS A 143 0.31 -15.61 -8.54
C CYS A 143 0.97 -16.94 -8.86
N ASN A 144 0.25 -18.05 -8.68
CA ASN A 144 0.76 -19.38 -9.04
C ASN A 144 0.56 -19.70 -10.51
N ASN A 145 -0.44 -19.10 -11.16
CA ASN A 145 -0.72 -19.27 -12.58
C ASN A 145 -0.61 -17.92 -13.31
N ILE A 146 0.47 -17.75 -14.06
CA ILE A 146 0.74 -16.53 -14.85
C ILE A 146 -0.35 -16.31 -15.91
N GLU A 147 -1.02 -17.36 -16.39
CA GLU A 147 -2.12 -17.24 -17.34
C GLU A 147 -3.27 -16.39 -16.79
N ASN A 148 -3.51 -16.42 -15.48
CA ASN A 148 -4.52 -15.59 -14.83
C ASN A 148 -4.20 -14.08 -14.95
N LEU A 149 -2.93 -13.72 -15.13
CA LEU A 149 -2.48 -12.33 -15.35
C LEU A 149 -2.59 -11.88 -16.83
N ASN A 150 -2.87 -12.79 -17.76
CA ASN A 150 -3.00 -12.47 -19.18
C ASN A 150 -4.36 -11.87 -19.54
N ALA A 151 -5.37 -12.00 -18.67
CA ALA A 151 -6.65 -11.36 -18.87
C ALA A 151 -6.51 -9.83 -18.92
N TYR A 152 -7.28 -9.19 -19.79
CA TYR A 152 -7.23 -7.74 -20.04
C TYR A 152 -7.32 -6.91 -18.74
N HIS A 153 -8.23 -7.26 -17.85
CA HIS A 153 -8.42 -6.60 -16.56
C HIS A 153 -7.29 -6.84 -15.56
N ASN A 154 -6.34 -7.75 -15.84
CA ASN A 154 -5.20 -8.06 -14.99
C ASN A 154 -3.85 -7.54 -15.55
N GLN A 155 -3.86 -6.78 -16.64
CA GLN A 155 -2.63 -6.31 -17.29
C GLN A 155 -1.76 -5.42 -16.37
N GLN A 156 -2.39 -4.59 -15.53
CA GLN A 156 -1.67 -3.79 -14.55
C GLN A 156 -0.93 -4.69 -13.54
N PHE A 157 -1.57 -5.73 -13.04
CA PHE A 157 -0.94 -6.70 -12.12
C PHE A 157 0.21 -7.44 -12.78
N LYS A 158 0.08 -7.78 -14.06
CA LYS A 158 1.16 -8.40 -14.83
C LYS A 158 2.40 -7.52 -14.91
N MET A 159 2.22 -6.22 -15.14
CA MET A 159 3.35 -5.27 -15.17
C MET A 159 4.11 -5.26 -13.83
N TYR A 160 3.40 -5.09 -12.72
CA TYR A 160 4.01 -5.07 -11.39
C TYR A 160 4.63 -6.43 -11.01
N TYR A 161 3.98 -7.53 -11.36
CA TYR A 161 4.52 -8.87 -11.15
C TYR A 161 5.85 -9.08 -11.90
N ASN A 162 5.90 -8.71 -13.17
CA ASN A 162 7.13 -8.81 -13.96
C ASN A 162 8.25 -7.94 -13.40
N GLU A 163 7.93 -6.73 -12.94
CA GLU A 163 8.89 -5.84 -12.30
C GLU A 163 9.41 -6.42 -10.97
N GLN A 164 8.54 -7.00 -10.16
CA GLN A 164 8.91 -7.69 -8.93
C GLN A 164 9.84 -8.89 -9.20
N GLN A 165 9.53 -9.69 -10.22
CA GLN A 165 10.39 -10.82 -10.64
C GLN A 165 11.75 -10.34 -11.14
N ARG A 166 11.78 -9.28 -11.97
CA ARG A 166 13.02 -8.69 -12.47
C ARG A 166 13.90 -8.20 -11.32
N ARG A 167 13.33 -7.45 -10.37
CA ARG A 167 14.03 -6.97 -9.18
C ARG A 167 14.59 -8.12 -8.34
N ALA A 168 13.80 -9.18 -8.14
CA ALA A 168 14.25 -10.35 -7.39
C ALA A 168 15.43 -11.05 -8.08
N GLN A 169 15.41 -11.18 -9.42
CA GLN A 169 16.51 -11.73 -10.21
C GLN A 169 17.77 -10.88 -10.09
N GLU A 170 17.65 -9.55 -10.19
CA GLU A 170 18.77 -8.62 -10.03
C GLU A 170 19.43 -8.75 -8.66
N ILE A 171 18.63 -8.77 -7.57
CA ILE A 171 19.15 -8.93 -6.20
C ILE A 171 19.89 -10.27 -6.07
N VAL A 172 19.30 -11.36 -6.56
CA VAL A 172 19.93 -12.68 -6.49
C VAL A 172 21.23 -12.72 -7.26
N SER A 173 21.28 -12.13 -8.46
CA SER A 173 22.49 -12.10 -9.28
C SER A 173 23.62 -11.30 -8.63
N ILE A 174 23.30 -10.10 -8.10
CA ILE A 174 24.26 -9.20 -7.45
C ILE A 174 24.83 -9.86 -6.19
N VAL A 175 23.96 -10.39 -5.32
CA VAL A 175 24.40 -11.01 -4.07
C VAL A 175 25.23 -12.26 -4.32
N THR A 176 24.85 -13.08 -5.30
CA THR A 176 25.65 -14.27 -5.68
C THR A 176 27.04 -13.89 -6.20
N ALA A 177 27.15 -12.79 -6.96
CA ALA A 177 28.44 -12.29 -7.41
C ALA A 177 29.31 -11.81 -6.25
N PHE A 178 28.75 -11.07 -5.29
CA PHE A 178 29.47 -10.62 -4.10
C PHE A 178 29.95 -11.79 -3.22
N GLU A 179 29.11 -12.82 -3.04
CA GLU A 179 29.51 -14.03 -2.32
C GLU A 179 30.65 -14.77 -3.02
N ALA A 180 30.64 -14.83 -4.38
CA ALA A 180 31.70 -15.46 -5.16
C ALA A 180 33.04 -14.71 -5.06
N ASP A 181 32.98 -13.37 -4.96
CA ASP A 181 34.14 -12.50 -4.79
C ASP A 181 34.67 -12.46 -3.33
N GLY A 182 33.98 -13.15 -2.41
CA GLY A 182 34.39 -13.27 -1.00
C GLY A 182 34.05 -12.05 -0.14
N PHE A 183 33.13 -11.19 -0.58
CA PHE A 183 32.65 -10.05 0.22
C PHE A 183 31.66 -10.53 1.29
N ASP A 184 31.79 -9.98 2.49
CA ASP A 184 30.78 -10.19 3.54
C ASP A 184 29.57 -9.31 3.26
N ILE A 185 28.38 -9.91 3.39
CA ILE A 185 27.10 -9.28 3.06
C ILE A 185 26.39 -8.88 4.33
N ASP A 186 25.89 -7.65 4.37
CA ASP A 186 25.11 -7.14 5.49
C ASP A 186 23.85 -7.98 5.75
N TYR A 187 23.41 -8.01 7.01
CA TYR A 187 22.23 -8.77 7.46
C TYR A 187 20.95 -8.39 6.70
N GLN A 188 20.74 -7.11 6.41
CA GLN A 188 19.56 -6.66 5.68
C GLN A 188 19.55 -7.21 4.26
N LEU A 189 20.71 -7.17 3.58
CA LEU A 189 20.83 -7.70 2.23
C LEU A 189 20.69 -9.23 2.19
N LYS A 190 21.18 -9.96 3.21
CA LYS A 190 20.93 -11.41 3.37
C LYS A 190 19.44 -11.72 3.48
N LYS A 191 18.70 -10.89 4.21
CA LYS A 191 17.24 -11.03 4.35
C LYS A 191 16.51 -10.78 3.03
N GLU A 192 16.86 -9.71 2.31
CA GLU A 192 16.31 -9.41 0.98
C GLU A 192 16.63 -10.49 -0.05
N PHE A 193 17.85 -11.05 0.01
CA PHE A 193 18.26 -12.17 -0.83
C PHE A 193 17.42 -13.43 -0.58
N ALA A 194 17.20 -13.77 0.70
CA ALA A 194 16.36 -14.91 1.04
C ALA A 194 14.92 -14.72 0.57
N LEU A 195 14.37 -13.50 0.72
CA LEU A 195 13.04 -13.13 0.23
C LEU A 195 12.99 -13.25 -1.30
N SER A 196 13.97 -12.68 -2.01
CA SER A 196 14.06 -12.73 -3.47
C SER A 196 14.14 -14.15 -4.02
N LYS A 197 14.91 -15.03 -3.37
CA LYS A 197 14.93 -16.47 -3.71
C LYS A 197 13.55 -17.13 -3.53
N ARG A 198 12.82 -16.80 -2.46
CA ARG A 198 11.47 -17.32 -2.24
C ARG A 198 10.49 -16.83 -3.30
N ILE A 199 10.61 -15.55 -3.71
CA ILE A 199 9.80 -14.97 -4.80
C ILE A 199 10.02 -15.75 -6.10
N LEU A 200 11.28 -16.00 -6.47
CA LEU A 200 11.63 -16.71 -7.71
C LEU A 200 11.24 -18.18 -7.71
N ASN A 201 11.31 -18.84 -6.55
CA ASN A 201 10.98 -20.26 -6.41
C ASN A 201 9.47 -20.51 -6.20
N HIS A 202 8.64 -19.48 -6.17
CA HIS A 202 7.21 -19.57 -5.83
C HIS A 202 6.92 -20.27 -4.49
N ASP A 203 7.89 -20.27 -3.56
CA ASP A 203 7.80 -20.95 -2.26
C ASP A 203 7.15 -20.08 -1.17
N GLN A 204 6.37 -19.10 -1.56
CA GLN A 204 5.89 -18.05 -0.64
C GLN A 204 4.70 -18.48 0.22
N PHE A 205 4.01 -19.55 -0.15
CA PHE A 205 2.87 -20.08 0.59
C PHE A 205 3.08 -21.55 0.93
N GLU A 206 2.95 -21.88 2.22
CA GLU A 206 3.06 -23.25 2.72
C GLU A 206 1.98 -24.19 2.16
N ASP A 207 0.82 -23.65 1.75
CA ASP A 207 -0.26 -24.40 1.14
C ASP A 207 -0.20 -24.36 -0.40
N LYS A 208 0.57 -25.27 -0.97
CA LYS A 208 0.66 -25.49 -2.44
C LYS A 208 -0.63 -26.02 -3.10
N LYS A 209 -1.70 -26.20 -2.34
CA LYS A 209 -2.96 -26.80 -2.82
C LYS A 209 -3.95 -25.70 -3.22
N SER A 210 -4.09 -25.48 -4.52
CA SER A 210 -5.19 -24.75 -5.18
C SER A 210 -5.17 -23.22 -5.14
N PHE A 211 -4.09 -22.57 -5.56
CA PHE A 211 -4.17 -21.13 -5.84
C PHE A 211 -4.32 -20.88 -7.34
N SER A 212 -5.56 -20.92 -7.86
CA SER A 212 -5.94 -20.19 -9.07
C SER A 212 -6.07 -18.69 -8.82
N ASN A 213 -5.68 -18.23 -7.63
CA ASN A 213 -5.92 -16.90 -7.12
C ASN A 213 -4.69 -15.99 -7.29
N ILE A 214 -4.95 -14.72 -7.54
CA ILE A 214 -3.98 -13.64 -7.43
C ILE A 214 -4.12 -13.06 -6.03
N ILE A 215 -3.00 -12.93 -5.32
CA ILE A 215 -2.96 -12.28 -4.00
C ILE A 215 -2.19 -10.98 -4.15
N LEU A 216 -2.85 -9.88 -3.82
CA LEU A 216 -2.27 -8.55 -3.76
C LEU A 216 -2.03 -8.19 -2.29
N ILE A 217 -0.81 -7.80 -1.94
CA ILE A 217 -0.49 -7.20 -0.65
C ILE A 217 -0.12 -5.74 -0.91
N MET A 218 -1.02 -4.85 -0.55
CA MET A 218 -0.89 -3.42 -0.77
C MET A 218 -0.52 -2.73 0.53
N THR A 219 0.56 -1.97 0.51
CA THR A 219 0.99 -1.15 1.66
C THR A 219 0.60 0.29 1.40
N VAL A 220 -0.23 0.84 2.28
CA VAL A 220 -0.79 2.20 2.15
C VAL A 220 -0.31 3.05 3.30
N LEU A 221 0.18 4.25 2.99
CA LEU A 221 0.53 5.28 3.94
C LEU A 221 -0.67 6.21 4.11
N GLU A 222 -1.31 6.15 5.26
CA GLU A 222 -2.34 7.09 5.66
C GLU A 222 -1.72 8.17 6.57
N ARG A 223 -2.04 9.42 6.33
CA ARG A 223 -1.67 10.53 7.21
C ARG A 223 -2.89 10.94 8.00
N LEU A 224 -2.86 10.64 9.29
CA LEU A 224 -3.95 10.99 10.21
C LEU A 224 -3.63 12.33 10.86
N PRO A 225 -4.31 13.42 10.47
CA PRO A 225 -4.22 14.67 11.20
C PRO A 225 -4.94 14.52 12.55
N MET A 226 -4.48 15.22 13.58
CA MET A 226 -5.28 15.39 14.77
C MET A 226 -6.59 16.10 14.40
N LYS A 227 -7.69 15.71 15.05
CA LYS A 227 -8.96 16.39 14.83
C LYS A 227 -8.96 17.73 15.53
N PRO A 228 -9.22 18.84 14.81
CA PRO A 228 -9.27 20.16 15.42
C PRO A 228 -10.50 20.29 16.32
N GLY A 229 -10.38 21.08 17.39
CA GLY A 229 -11.47 21.34 18.34
C GLY A 229 -11.77 20.22 19.33
N GLU A 230 -11.13 19.04 19.22
CA GLU A 230 -11.21 18.00 20.24
C GLU A 230 -10.31 18.33 21.45
N THR A 231 -10.78 17.95 22.66
CA THR A 231 -9.99 18.03 23.87
C THR A 231 -9.21 16.73 24.07
N TYR A 232 -7.90 16.84 24.26
CA TYR A 232 -7.03 15.69 24.50
C TYR A 232 -6.47 15.73 25.91
N LYS A 233 -6.50 14.58 26.59
CA LYS A 233 -5.82 14.43 27.88
C LYS A 233 -4.32 14.25 27.65
N LEU A 234 -3.52 14.97 28.40
CA LEU A 234 -2.04 14.88 28.34
C LEU A 234 -1.52 13.44 28.55
N SER A 235 -2.19 12.67 29.38
CA SER A 235 -1.87 11.27 29.68
C SER A 235 -2.07 10.31 28.49
N GLN A 236 -2.72 10.71 27.41
CA GLN A 236 -2.93 9.87 26.22
C GLN A 236 -1.76 9.92 25.23
N TYR A 237 -0.78 10.78 25.45
CA TYR A 237 0.36 10.98 24.56
C TYR A 237 1.70 10.54 25.14
N ASN A 238 1.73 10.00 26.35
CA ASN A 238 2.94 9.52 27.03
C ASN A 238 3.12 7.99 26.98
N GLU A 239 2.33 7.29 26.15
CA GLU A 239 2.49 5.85 25.92
C GLU A 239 3.03 5.59 24.47
#